data_e958258f3665b0a9860b9c55725c4db0
#
_entry.id   e958258f3665b0a9860b9c55725c4db0
#
_cell.length_a   1.000
_cell.length_b   1.000
_cell.length_c   1.000
_cell.angle_alpha   90.00
_cell.angle_beta   90.00
_cell.angle_gamma   90.00
#
_symmetry.space_group_name_H-M   'P 1'
#
loop_
_entity.id
_entity.type
_entity.pdbx_description
1 polymer ?
#
loop_
_entity_poly.entity_id
_entity_poly.type
_entity_poly.pdbx_seq_one_letter_code
_entity_poly.pdbx_strand_id
1 'polypeptide(L)'
;MRKKLLSLLCCVAMVVSCVGCGGAKTDNAGAGNQGASNNPSGGTVTLVMAEVNPLDTIVGMTDKYFADKVKEYSNGSVVIDLQAAGVLGSENDVLDTMLAPGSTIDMSRISAFALTSYGGQKSMLLSLPYTFVSRDHFWKFATSDLAKEFLLEPSQNGTGVRGLFYAEEGFRHFFTSKNIKGIEDLKGMKIRVSNDPIMNGLVEGLGASPTVVSFGELYSALQTGVVDAAEQPIANYKSNAFPEVANTMILDGHTLGAVQVIITDEAWNKLSKEQQDAITKAGEEASKYNRSISQDKEDKVLAELKAAGCNIVEVKDKTPWQNAVKSVVEKNIKGQEDLYNKIVNMK
;
A
#
# COMPACT_ATOMS: atom_id res chain seq x y z
N MET A 1 0.17 9.33 57.73
CA MET A 1 -0.96 10.26 58.03
C MET A 1 -1.85 10.26 56.84
N ARG A 2 -2.86 9.61 56.96
CA ARG A 2 -4.31 9.68 56.78
C ARG A 2 -4.87 11.02 56.26
N LYS A 3 -5.67 10.99 55.18
CA LYS A 3 -7.00 11.57 54.97
C LYS A 3 -7.34 11.38 53.44
N LYS A 4 -8.22 10.48 53.04
CA LYS A 4 -9.70 10.38 53.04
C LYS A 4 -10.38 11.35 52.07
N LEU A 5 -10.98 10.72 51.04
CA LEU A 5 -12.39 10.74 50.57
C LEU A 5 -13.01 12.12 50.23
N LEU A 6 -13.62 12.20 49.02
CA LEU A 6 -15.06 12.38 48.90
C LEU A 6 -15.54 12.05 47.45
N SER A 7 -16.47 11.13 47.37
CA SER A 7 -17.33 10.81 46.23
C SER A 7 -18.47 11.81 46.11
N LEU A 8 -18.92 12.12 44.88
CA LEU A 8 -20.25 12.66 44.68
C LEU A 8 -20.94 11.99 43.51
N LEU A 9 -21.93 11.20 43.83
CA LEU A 9 -22.93 10.59 42.99
C LEU A 9 -24.01 11.63 42.67
N CYS A 10 -24.47 11.79 41.45
CA CYS A 10 -25.77 12.39 41.14
C CYS A 10 -26.46 11.59 40.02
N CYS A 11 -27.44 10.79 40.48
CA CYS A 11 -28.52 10.27 39.66
C CYS A 11 -29.67 11.29 39.58
N VAL A 12 -30.28 11.46 38.42
CA VAL A 12 -31.69 11.90 38.24
C VAL A 12 -32.15 11.38 36.89
N ALA A 13 -32.93 10.45 36.83
CA ALA A 13 -34.28 10.02 36.70
C ALA A 13 -35.09 10.59 35.53
N MET A 14 -35.54 9.62 34.74
CA MET A 14 -36.72 9.48 33.89
C MET A 14 -37.79 10.58 33.87
N VAL A 15 -38.31 10.83 32.65
CA VAL A 15 -39.74 11.05 32.43
C VAL A 15 -40.20 10.35 31.16
N VAL A 16 -41.11 9.39 31.34
CA VAL A 16 -41.93 8.73 30.32
C VAL A 16 -43.18 9.55 30.14
N SER A 17 -43.64 9.78 28.91
CA SER A 17 -45.01 10.20 28.63
C SER A 17 -45.51 9.46 27.40
N CYS A 18 -46.46 8.59 27.62
CA CYS A 18 -47.31 7.91 26.65
C CYS A 18 -48.53 8.74 26.30
N VAL A 19 -49.21 8.35 25.23
CA VAL A 19 -50.63 8.34 24.90
C VAL A 19 -51.13 9.36 23.90
N GLY A 20 -51.77 8.83 22.87
CA GLY A 20 -52.78 9.52 22.06
C GLY A 20 -53.15 8.77 20.79
N CYS A 21 -54.03 7.75 20.88
CA CYS A 21 -54.77 7.19 19.75
C CYS A 21 -55.80 8.16 19.16
N GLY A 22 -56.01 8.10 17.84
CA GLY A 22 -57.16 8.75 17.20
C GLY A 22 -57.22 8.40 15.72
N GLY A 23 -58.03 7.44 15.32
CA GLY A 23 -58.25 7.08 13.94
C GLY A 23 -59.34 7.93 13.27
N ALA A 24 -59.28 8.05 11.97
CA ALA A 24 -60.43 8.19 11.04
C ALA A 24 -60.04 7.83 9.63
N LYS A 25 -60.81 6.91 9.03
CA LYS A 25 -60.81 6.55 7.61
C LYS A 25 -61.44 7.66 6.80
N THR A 26 -60.94 7.87 5.59
CA THR A 26 -61.81 8.10 4.38
C THR A 26 -61.01 7.83 3.12
N ASP A 27 -61.65 7.08 2.23
CA ASP A 27 -61.26 6.71 0.87
C ASP A 27 -61.20 7.93 -0.07
N ASN A 28 -60.28 7.95 -1.04
CA ASN A 28 -60.66 7.84 -2.46
C ASN A 28 -59.48 7.91 -3.43
N ALA A 29 -59.68 7.28 -4.55
CA ALA A 29 -58.80 6.96 -5.65
C ALA A 29 -58.19 8.16 -6.41
N GLY A 30 -56.97 7.93 -6.91
CA GLY A 30 -56.35 8.77 -7.94
C GLY A 30 -55.15 8.03 -8.55
N ALA A 31 -55.35 7.39 -9.70
CA ALA A 31 -54.30 6.77 -10.51
C ALA A 31 -53.31 7.83 -11.00
N GLY A 32 -52.07 7.71 -10.56
CA GLY A 32 -50.93 8.47 -11.07
C GLY A 32 -49.75 7.52 -11.30
N ASN A 33 -49.51 7.22 -12.56
CA ASN A 33 -48.40 6.44 -13.05
C ASN A 33 -47.09 7.18 -12.68
N GLN A 34 -46.40 6.73 -11.62
CA GLN A 34 -45.04 7.18 -11.30
C GLN A 34 -44.07 6.06 -11.61
N GLY A 35 -43.20 6.35 -12.57
CA GLY A 35 -42.14 5.47 -12.98
C GLY A 35 -41.39 4.86 -11.79
N ALA A 36 -41.24 3.57 -11.80
CA ALA A 36 -40.44 2.85 -10.82
C ALA A 36 -39.00 3.35 -10.87
N SER A 37 -38.67 4.23 -9.93
CA SER A 37 -37.28 4.45 -9.51
C SER A 37 -36.87 3.17 -8.85
N ASN A 38 -36.13 2.33 -9.53
CA ASN A 38 -35.42 1.21 -8.93
C ASN A 38 -34.33 1.79 -8.00
N ASN A 39 -34.72 2.10 -6.79
CA ASN A 39 -33.78 2.31 -5.71
C ASN A 39 -33.48 0.90 -5.17
N PRO A 40 -32.26 0.35 -5.31
CA PRO A 40 -31.93 -0.91 -4.67
C PRO A 40 -31.98 -0.69 -3.16
N SER A 41 -32.86 -1.39 -2.50
CA SER A 41 -32.98 -1.45 -1.04
C SER A 41 -31.82 -2.27 -0.44
N GLY A 42 -30.59 -1.80 -0.62
CA GLY A 42 -29.40 -2.29 0.03
C GLY A 42 -28.66 -1.10 0.65
N GLY A 43 -28.40 -1.15 1.95
CA GLY A 43 -27.64 -0.10 2.63
C GLY A 43 -26.25 0.08 2.01
N THR A 44 -25.67 1.26 2.18
CA THR A 44 -24.28 1.52 1.75
C THR A 44 -23.31 0.57 2.47
N VAL A 45 -22.49 -0.13 1.70
CA VAL A 45 -21.39 -0.95 2.21
C VAL A 45 -20.18 -0.03 2.41
N THR A 46 -19.65 0.00 3.62
CA THR A 46 -18.39 0.70 3.91
C THR A 46 -17.27 -0.33 4.02
N LEU A 47 -16.19 -0.14 3.24
CA LEU A 47 -14.99 -0.97 3.27
C LEU A 47 -13.86 -0.17 3.89
N VAL A 48 -13.24 -0.68 4.94
CA VAL A 48 -12.08 -0.05 5.58
C VAL A 48 -10.81 -0.42 4.80
N MET A 49 -10.09 0.59 4.32
CA MET A 49 -8.85 0.44 3.55
C MET A 49 -7.66 1.04 4.27
N ALA A 50 -6.61 0.25 4.47
CA ALA A 50 -5.36 0.70 5.08
C ALA A 50 -4.35 1.18 4.04
N GLU A 51 -3.66 2.29 4.32
CA GLU A 51 -2.50 2.80 3.59
C GLU A 51 -1.42 3.28 4.58
N VAL A 52 -0.22 2.75 4.44
CA VAL A 52 0.89 3.06 5.36
C VAL A 52 1.49 4.45 5.10
N ASN A 53 1.39 4.96 3.88
CA ASN A 53 1.95 6.26 3.50
C ASN A 53 0.93 7.41 3.63
N PRO A 54 1.43 8.66 3.75
CA PRO A 54 0.59 9.86 3.64
C PRO A 54 -0.08 9.99 2.26
N LEU A 55 -1.23 10.70 2.22
CA LEU A 55 -2.04 10.87 1.00
C LEU A 55 -1.36 11.71 -0.09
N ASP A 56 -0.30 12.44 0.20
CA ASP A 56 0.46 13.23 -0.77
C ASP A 56 1.55 12.43 -1.51
N THR A 57 1.72 11.16 -1.19
CA THR A 57 2.55 10.22 -1.96
C THR A 57 1.86 9.80 -3.27
N ILE A 58 2.61 9.19 -4.20
CA ILE A 58 2.04 8.65 -5.46
C ILE A 58 0.92 7.65 -5.16
N VAL A 59 1.18 6.72 -4.24
CA VAL A 59 0.21 5.68 -3.86
C VAL A 59 -0.96 6.26 -3.07
N GLY A 60 -0.74 7.15 -2.12
CA GLY A 60 -1.81 7.79 -1.35
C GLY A 60 -2.79 8.59 -2.23
N MET A 61 -2.26 9.31 -3.24
CA MET A 61 -3.09 9.99 -4.25
C MET A 61 -3.88 8.99 -5.10
N THR A 62 -3.28 7.85 -5.44
CA THR A 62 -3.93 6.76 -6.19
C THR A 62 -5.06 6.13 -5.40
N ASP A 63 -4.83 5.84 -4.12
CA ASP A 63 -5.84 5.23 -3.25
C ASP A 63 -7.03 6.16 -3.00
N LYS A 64 -6.75 7.45 -2.83
CA LYS A 64 -7.83 8.44 -2.76
C LYS A 64 -8.64 8.49 -4.06
N TYR A 65 -7.98 8.51 -5.21
CA TYR A 65 -8.65 8.49 -6.51
C TYR A 65 -9.50 7.21 -6.67
N PHE A 66 -8.95 6.06 -6.28
CA PHE A 66 -9.67 4.78 -6.28
C PHE A 66 -10.93 4.84 -5.42
N ALA A 67 -10.83 5.32 -4.18
CA ALA A 67 -11.96 5.45 -3.26
C ALA A 67 -13.07 6.36 -3.84
N ASP A 68 -12.68 7.49 -4.43
CA ASP A 68 -13.61 8.41 -5.07
C ASP A 68 -14.32 7.74 -6.27
N LYS A 69 -13.59 6.95 -7.10
CA LYS A 69 -14.14 6.23 -8.25
C LYS A 69 -15.02 5.04 -7.87
N VAL A 70 -14.71 4.32 -6.79
CA VAL A 70 -15.60 3.28 -6.26
C VAL A 70 -16.94 3.89 -5.86
N LYS A 71 -16.94 4.99 -5.13
CA LYS A 71 -18.18 5.70 -4.76
C LYS A 71 -18.96 6.17 -5.98
N GLU A 72 -18.27 6.72 -7.00
CA GLU A 72 -18.88 7.19 -8.25
C GLU A 72 -19.53 6.02 -9.01
N TYR A 73 -18.78 4.95 -9.30
CA TYR A 73 -19.26 3.85 -10.14
C TYR A 73 -20.27 2.93 -9.47
N SER A 74 -20.26 2.87 -8.14
CA SER A 74 -21.26 2.15 -7.35
C SER A 74 -22.51 2.98 -7.06
N ASN A 75 -22.60 4.23 -7.56
CA ASN A 75 -23.67 5.19 -7.20
C ASN A 75 -23.82 5.34 -5.68
N GLY A 76 -22.70 5.28 -4.93
CA GLY A 76 -22.66 5.41 -3.48
C GLY A 76 -23.09 4.16 -2.70
N SER A 77 -23.36 3.04 -3.37
CA SER A 77 -23.67 1.78 -2.67
C SER A 77 -22.43 1.14 -2.03
N VAL A 78 -21.22 1.55 -2.45
CA VAL A 78 -19.95 1.21 -1.79
C VAL A 78 -19.18 2.49 -1.50
N VAL A 79 -18.65 2.59 -0.28
CA VAL A 79 -17.77 3.68 0.15
C VAL A 79 -16.52 3.07 0.77
N ILE A 80 -15.35 3.59 0.40
CA ILE A 80 -14.09 3.20 1.02
C ILE A 80 -13.74 4.22 2.10
N ASP A 81 -13.59 3.74 3.33
CA ASP A 81 -13.02 4.47 4.46
C ASP A 81 -11.50 4.29 4.45
N LEU A 82 -10.81 5.26 3.81
CA LEU A 82 -9.37 5.22 3.59
C LEU A 82 -8.61 5.73 4.81
N GLN A 83 -7.93 4.84 5.51
CA GLN A 83 -7.12 5.08 6.70
C GLN A 83 -5.64 5.17 6.31
N ALA A 84 -5.14 6.37 6.03
CA ALA A 84 -3.79 6.62 5.55
C ALA A 84 -2.78 6.93 6.66
N ALA A 85 -1.51 7.12 6.28
CA ALA A 85 -0.39 7.48 7.17
C ALA A 85 -0.13 6.46 8.30
N GLY A 86 -0.38 5.17 8.02
CA GLY A 86 -0.05 4.07 8.92
C GLY A 86 -0.87 4.01 10.21
N VAL A 87 -2.03 4.67 10.27
CA VAL A 87 -2.87 4.69 11.49
C VAL A 87 -3.39 3.30 11.89
N LEU A 88 -3.44 2.35 10.93
CA LEU A 88 -3.82 0.96 11.17
C LEU A 88 -2.62 0.02 11.34
N GLY A 89 -1.39 0.55 11.41
CA GLY A 89 -0.18 -0.24 11.58
C GLY A 89 0.68 -0.34 10.32
N SER A 90 1.74 -1.15 10.39
CA SER A 90 2.59 -1.50 9.25
C SER A 90 1.86 -2.44 8.28
N GLU A 91 2.41 -2.64 7.06
CA GLU A 91 1.82 -3.58 6.09
C GLU A 91 1.64 -5.00 6.67
N ASN A 92 2.59 -5.47 7.49
CA ASN A 92 2.47 -6.79 8.13
C ASN A 92 1.38 -6.81 9.20
N ASP A 93 1.29 -5.78 10.06
CA ASP A 93 0.23 -5.68 11.08
C ASP A 93 -1.16 -5.66 10.43
N VAL A 94 -1.27 -4.94 9.30
CA VAL A 94 -2.51 -4.88 8.51
C VAL A 94 -2.84 -6.24 7.90
N LEU A 95 -1.87 -6.93 7.28
CA LEU A 95 -2.07 -8.26 6.70
C LEU A 95 -2.46 -9.28 7.78
N ASP A 96 -1.80 -9.27 8.93
CA ASP A 96 -2.15 -10.14 10.06
C ASP A 96 -3.59 -9.88 10.53
N THR A 97 -4.00 -8.60 10.59
CA THR A 97 -5.37 -8.22 10.94
C THR A 97 -6.37 -8.66 9.88
N MET A 98 -6.08 -8.42 8.59
CA MET A 98 -6.96 -8.81 7.47
C MET A 98 -7.21 -10.31 7.40
N LEU A 99 -6.21 -11.12 7.77
CA LEU A 99 -6.28 -12.59 7.73
C LEU A 99 -6.83 -13.20 9.03
N ALA A 100 -6.99 -12.39 10.08
CA ALA A 100 -7.59 -12.85 11.34
C ALA A 100 -9.12 -13.00 11.22
N PRO A 101 -9.73 -13.98 11.90
CA PRO A 101 -11.18 -14.11 11.97
C PRO A 101 -11.83 -12.84 12.53
N GLY A 102 -12.85 -12.32 11.86
CA GLY A 102 -13.55 -11.11 12.27
C GLY A 102 -12.77 -9.82 12.02
N SER A 103 -11.92 -9.81 10.99
CA SER A 103 -11.17 -8.63 10.59
C SER A 103 -12.02 -7.36 10.50
N THR A 104 -11.44 -6.25 10.95
CA THR A 104 -11.99 -4.89 10.80
C THR A 104 -11.38 -4.13 9.63
N ILE A 105 -10.44 -4.73 8.91
CA ILE A 105 -9.80 -4.16 7.73
C ILE A 105 -10.17 -5.01 6.52
N ASP A 106 -10.87 -4.41 5.57
CA ASP A 106 -11.37 -5.11 4.38
C ASP A 106 -10.36 -5.08 3.23
N MET A 107 -9.59 -4.00 3.11
CA MET A 107 -8.72 -3.69 1.99
C MET A 107 -7.41 -3.09 2.48
N SER A 108 -6.37 -3.23 1.66
CA SER A 108 -5.12 -2.50 1.87
C SER A 108 -4.39 -2.27 0.55
N ARG A 109 -3.63 -1.18 0.45
CA ARG A 109 -2.54 -1.07 -0.50
C ARG A 109 -1.28 -1.65 0.16
N ILE A 110 -0.64 -2.58 -0.49
CA ILE A 110 0.55 -3.25 0.01
C ILE A 110 1.65 -3.32 -1.06
N SER A 111 2.89 -3.38 -0.60
CA SER A 111 4.04 -3.68 -1.44
C SER A 111 3.98 -5.14 -1.94
N ALA A 112 4.43 -5.39 -3.17
CA ALA A 112 4.42 -6.75 -3.72
C ALA A 112 5.24 -7.73 -2.86
N PHE A 113 6.33 -7.29 -2.23
CA PHE A 113 7.14 -8.11 -1.33
C PHE A 113 6.41 -8.46 -0.01
N ALA A 114 5.50 -7.62 0.46
CA ALA A 114 4.78 -7.89 1.71
C ALA A 114 3.99 -9.21 1.66
N LEU A 115 3.48 -9.59 0.47
CA LEU A 115 2.77 -10.87 0.30
C LEU A 115 3.68 -12.11 0.30
N THR A 116 5.00 -11.97 0.23
CA THR A 116 5.93 -13.11 0.18
C THR A 116 5.70 -14.07 1.35
N SER A 117 5.53 -13.53 2.55
CA SER A 117 5.28 -14.31 3.77
C SER A 117 3.82 -14.77 3.92
N TYR A 118 2.92 -14.32 3.05
CA TYR A 118 1.47 -14.57 3.09
C TYR A 118 0.97 -15.31 1.85
N GLY A 119 1.81 -16.15 1.24
CA GLY A 119 1.42 -17.02 0.12
C GLY A 119 1.49 -16.38 -1.27
N GLY A 120 1.95 -15.13 -1.39
CA GLY A 120 2.15 -14.45 -2.68
C GLY A 120 3.49 -14.78 -3.32
N GLN A 121 3.71 -16.05 -3.69
CA GLN A 121 4.99 -16.52 -4.24
C GLN A 121 5.33 -15.88 -5.58
N LYS A 122 4.34 -15.66 -6.44
CA LYS A 122 4.54 -14.96 -7.72
C LYS A 122 4.84 -13.47 -7.49
N SER A 123 4.14 -12.82 -6.55
CA SER A 123 4.35 -11.40 -6.22
C SER A 123 5.78 -11.10 -5.77
N MET A 124 6.46 -12.06 -5.14
CA MET A 124 7.87 -11.97 -4.78
C MET A 124 8.76 -11.64 -5.99
N LEU A 125 8.48 -12.19 -7.17
CA LEU A 125 9.27 -11.97 -8.37
C LEU A 125 9.29 -10.51 -8.82
N LEU A 126 8.24 -9.74 -8.48
CA LEU A 126 8.12 -8.31 -8.83
C LEU A 126 9.03 -7.43 -7.97
N SER A 127 9.48 -7.94 -6.82
CA SER A 127 10.29 -7.21 -5.83
C SER A 127 11.77 -7.57 -5.91
N LEU A 128 12.13 -8.56 -6.74
CA LEU A 128 13.53 -8.92 -6.92
C LEU A 128 14.32 -7.74 -7.50
N PRO A 129 15.55 -7.49 -6.99
CA PRO A 129 16.35 -6.37 -7.44
C PRO A 129 16.54 -6.35 -8.96
N TYR A 130 16.36 -5.17 -9.55
CA TYR A 130 16.54 -4.91 -10.98
C TYR A 130 15.66 -5.72 -11.94
N THR A 131 14.56 -6.31 -11.47
CA THR A 131 13.57 -7.00 -12.32
C THR A 131 13.00 -6.06 -13.36
N PHE A 132 12.57 -4.87 -12.95
CA PHE A 132 12.09 -3.85 -13.87
C PHE A 132 13.17 -2.80 -14.14
N VAL A 133 13.44 -2.56 -15.43
CA VAL A 133 14.46 -1.60 -15.86
C VAL A 133 13.90 -0.21 -16.14
N SER A 134 12.58 -0.09 -16.24
CA SER A 134 11.86 1.18 -16.45
C SER A 134 10.40 1.05 -15.98
N ARG A 135 9.72 2.18 -15.82
CA ARG A 135 8.27 2.22 -15.58
C ARG A 135 7.49 1.55 -16.72
N ASP A 136 7.86 1.82 -17.97
CA ASP A 136 7.18 1.19 -19.12
C ASP A 136 7.30 -0.32 -19.10
N HIS A 137 8.44 -0.88 -18.68
CA HIS A 137 8.60 -2.32 -18.49
C HIS A 137 7.62 -2.85 -17.45
N PHE A 138 7.52 -2.19 -16.28
CA PHE A 138 6.54 -2.57 -15.25
C PHE A 138 5.11 -2.49 -15.78
N TRP A 139 4.75 -1.43 -16.48
CA TRP A 139 3.38 -1.25 -16.97
C TRP A 139 3.02 -2.22 -18.08
N LYS A 140 3.98 -2.71 -18.88
CA LYS A 140 3.75 -3.84 -19.79
C LYS A 140 3.37 -5.10 -19.03
N PHE A 141 4.04 -5.38 -17.91
CA PHE A 141 3.64 -6.48 -17.03
C PHE A 141 2.28 -6.20 -16.37
N ALA A 142 2.12 -5.08 -15.69
CA ALA A 142 0.96 -4.77 -14.86
C ALA A 142 -0.37 -4.74 -15.64
N THR A 143 -0.32 -4.50 -16.94
CA THR A 143 -1.49 -4.53 -17.83
C THR A 143 -1.65 -5.84 -18.62
N SER A 144 -0.81 -6.85 -18.37
CA SER A 144 -0.86 -8.15 -19.05
C SER A 144 -1.83 -9.12 -18.37
N ASP A 145 -2.19 -10.20 -19.08
CA ASP A 145 -2.95 -11.28 -18.47
C ASP A 145 -2.17 -12.02 -17.39
N LEU A 146 -0.83 -12.06 -17.51
CA LEU A 146 0.03 -12.62 -16.47
C LEU A 146 -0.11 -11.89 -15.14
N ALA A 147 -0.26 -10.57 -15.15
CA ALA A 147 -0.46 -9.77 -13.93
C ALA A 147 -1.76 -10.14 -13.21
N LYS A 148 -2.82 -10.47 -13.97
CA LYS A 148 -4.10 -10.94 -13.38
C LYS A 148 -3.93 -12.27 -12.63
N GLU A 149 -3.11 -13.19 -13.15
CA GLU A 149 -2.81 -14.44 -12.45
C GLU A 149 -2.10 -14.17 -11.11
N PHE A 150 -1.19 -13.20 -11.06
CA PHE A 150 -0.47 -12.81 -9.84
C PHE A 150 -1.41 -12.19 -8.80
N LEU A 151 -2.33 -11.33 -9.23
CA LEU A 151 -3.33 -10.71 -8.34
C LEU A 151 -4.25 -11.75 -7.68
N LEU A 152 -4.57 -12.83 -8.39
CA LEU A 152 -5.48 -13.86 -7.89
C LEU A 152 -4.77 -14.99 -7.14
N GLU A 153 -3.45 -15.09 -7.25
CA GLU A 153 -2.68 -16.20 -6.64
C GLU A 153 -2.95 -16.37 -5.13
N PRO A 154 -2.93 -15.31 -4.28
CA PRO A 154 -3.15 -15.48 -2.85
C PRO A 154 -4.53 -16.10 -2.54
N SER A 155 -5.58 -15.62 -3.18
CA SER A 155 -6.93 -16.19 -3.03
C SER A 155 -7.01 -17.64 -3.52
N GLN A 156 -6.41 -17.95 -4.67
CA GLN A 156 -6.37 -19.31 -5.22
C GLN A 156 -5.60 -20.30 -4.33
N ASN A 157 -4.59 -19.81 -3.62
CA ASN A 157 -3.82 -20.59 -2.64
C ASN A 157 -4.51 -20.66 -1.26
N GLY A 158 -5.69 -20.08 -1.09
CA GLY A 158 -6.44 -20.11 0.15
C GLY A 158 -5.93 -19.16 1.23
N THR A 159 -5.15 -18.14 0.86
CA THR A 159 -4.66 -17.12 1.81
C THR A 159 -5.78 -16.25 2.36
N GLY A 160 -6.89 -16.08 1.60
CA GLY A 160 -8.05 -15.29 2.05
C GLY A 160 -8.04 -13.83 1.60
N VAL A 161 -7.10 -13.44 0.73
CA VAL A 161 -7.06 -12.12 0.08
C VAL A 161 -6.84 -12.26 -1.42
N ARG A 162 -7.31 -11.28 -2.18
CA ARG A 162 -7.07 -11.15 -3.63
C ARG A 162 -6.62 -9.75 -4.00
N GLY A 163 -5.77 -9.64 -5.00
CA GLY A 163 -5.41 -8.36 -5.61
C GLY A 163 -6.53 -7.85 -6.53
N LEU A 164 -6.68 -6.54 -6.57
CA LEU A 164 -7.63 -5.83 -7.44
C LEU A 164 -6.93 -5.19 -8.63
N PHE A 165 -5.84 -4.48 -8.39
CA PHE A 165 -5.06 -3.82 -9.43
C PHE A 165 -3.64 -3.54 -8.96
N TYR A 166 -2.74 -3.29 -9.93
CA TYR A 166 -1.37 -2.84 -9.67
C TYR A 166 -1.25 -1.33 -9.77
N ALA A 167 -0.34 -0.80 -8.95
CA ALA A 167 0.18 0.55 -9.01
C ALA A 167 1.70 0.51 -8.76
N GLU A 168 2.36 1.66 -8.85
CA GLU A 168 3.78 1.81 -8.52
C GLU A 168 4.01 3.05 -7.67
N GLU A 169 5.04 3.04 -6.86
CA GLU A 169 5.41 4.13 -5.96
C GLU A 169 6.72 4.84 -6.34
N GLY A 170 7.31 4.47 -7.48
CA GLY A 170 8.61 4.93 -7.95
C GLY A 170 9.72 3.90 -7.74
N PHE A 171 10.90 4.21 -8.28
CA PHE A 171 12.08 3.43 -7.98
C PHE A 171 12.53 3.69 -6.54
N ARG A 172 12.95 2.63 -5.86
CA ARG A 172 13.44 2.64 -4.49
C ARG A 172 14.94 2.92 -4.48
N HIS A 173 15.38 3.72 -3.51
CA HIS A 173 16.71 4.26 -3.39
C HIS A 173 17.19 4.22 -1.95
N PHE A 174 18.46 3.90 -1.72
CA PHE A 174 19.03 4.00 -0.38
C PHE A 174 19.21 5.45 0.05
N PHE A 175 19.00 5.71 1.34
CA PHE A 175 19.26 7.00 1.97
C PHE A 175 19.84 6.83 3.38
N THR A 176 20.62 7.82 3.83
CA THR A 176 21.38 7.74 5.06
C THR A 176 21.69 9.13 5.61
N SER A 177 21.99 9.22 6.91
CA SER A 177 22.55 10.41 7.55
C SER A 177 24.05 10.61 7.26
N LYS A 178 24.72 9.58 6.69
CA LYS A 178 26.15 9.61 6.38
C LYS A 178 26.40 10.17 4.98
N ASN A 179 27.58 10.74 4.79
CA ASN A 179 28.00 11.14 3.43
C ASN A 179 28.51 9.92 2.69
N ILE A 180 27.78 9.46 1.70
CA ILE A 180 28.10 8.31 0.85
C ILE A 180 28.28 8.76 -0.60
N LYS A 181 29.11 8.03 -1.37
CA LYS A 181 29.41 8.31 -2.77
C LYS A 181 29.09 7.13 -3.69
N GLY A 182 28.92 5.94 -3.15
CA GLY A 182 28.69 4.74 -3.92
C GLY A 182 28.44 3.51 -3.08
N ILE A 183 28.36 2.35 -3.76
CA ILE A 183 28.03 1.05 -3.16
C ILE A 183 28.98 0.63 -2.02
N GLU A 184 30.27 0.95 -2.16
CA GLU A 184 31.30 0.55 -1.18
C GLU A 184 31.08 1.18 0.20
N ASP A 185 30.47 2.38 0.23
CA ASP A 185 30.19 3.10 1.47
C ASP A 185 29.05 2.49 2.28
N LEU A 186 28.25 1.61 1.67
CA LEU A 186 27.16 0.90 2.36
C LEU A 186 27.66 -0.30 3.18
N LYS A 187 28.88 -0.80 2.90
CA LYS A 187 29.44 -1.96 3.59
C LYS A 187 29.50 -1.77 5.09
N GLY A 188 28.97 -2.73 5.83
CA GLY A 188 28.93 -2.74 7.29
C GLY A 188 27.92 -1.77 7.91
N MET A 189 27.16 -0.99 7.13
CA MET A 189 26.07 -0.18 7.66
C MET A 189 24.93 -1.05 8.15
N LYS A 190 24.26 -0.62 9.21
CA LYS A 190 22.97 -1.16 9.62
C LYS A 190 21.90 -0.52 8.76
N ILE A 191 21.34 -1.29 7.83
CA ILE A 191 20.30 -0.78 6.92
C ILE A 191 18.94 -1.34 7.32
N ARG A 192 17.99 -0.45 7.55
CA ARG A 192 16.62 -0.84 7.85
C ARG A 192 16.00 -1.56 6.67
N VAL A 193 15.34 -2.66 6.97
CA VAL A 193 14.49 -3.40 6.05
C VAL A 193 13.11 -3.65 6.68
N SER A 194 12.10 -3.91 5.83
CA SER A 194 10.86 -4.54 6.26
C SER A 194 11.12 -6.00 6.61
N ASN A 195 10.19 -6.66 7.31
CA ASN A 195 10.30 -8.09 7.59
C ASN A 195 10.03 -8.91 6.33
N ASP A 196 10.99 -8.91 5.41
CA ASP A 196 10.90 -9.59 4.12
C ASP A 196 12.26 -10.22 3.74
N PRO A 197 12.29 -11.49 3.29
CA PRO A 197 13.54 -12.18 2.97
C PRO A 197 14.28 -11.61 1.75
N ILE A 198 13.58 -11.00 0.78
CA ILE A 198 14.19 -10.36 -0.39
C ILE A 198 14.94 -9.11 0.04
N MET A 199 14.31 -8.28 0.88
CA MET A 199 14.92 -7.06 1.39
C MET A 199 16.13 -7.36 2.28
N ASN A 200 16.05 -8.40 3.13
CA ASN A 200 17.20 -8.89 3.89
C ASN A 200 18.34 -9.29 2.95
N GLY A 201 18.06 -10.14 1.96
CA GLY A 201 19.06 -10.60 0.99
C GLY A 201 19.67 -9.47 0.17
N LEU A 202 18.87 -8.47 -0.23
CA LEU A 202 19.35 -7.27 -0.92
C LEU A 202 20.43 -6.56 -0.10
N VAL A 203 20.18 -6.28 1.18
CA VAL A 203 21.10 -5.59 2.07
C VAL A 203 22.36 -6.43 2.35
N GLU A 204 22.19 -7.73 2.59
CA GLU A 204 23.32 -8.66 2.76
C GLU A 204 24.19 -8.75 1.51
N GLY A 205 23.59 -8.77 0.33
CA GLY A 205 24.31 -8.78 -0.96
C GLY A 205 25.19 -7.56 -1.16
N LEU A 206 24.80 -6.40 -0.61
CA LEU A 206 25.58 -5.16 -0.61
C LEU A 206 26.69 -5.15 0.44
N GLY A 207 26.84 -6.22 1.26
CA GLY A 207 27.81 -6.29 2.35
C GLY A 207 27.40 -5.46 3.57
N ALA A 208 26.15 -5.04 3.68
CA ALA A 208 25.58 -4.34 4.81
C ALA A 208 24.82 -5.30 5.75
N SER A 209 24.37 -4.80 6.90
CA SER A 209 23.67 -5.57 7.92
C SER A 209 22.19 -5.20 7.94
N PRO A 210 21.27 -6.09 7.52
CA PRO A 210 19.85 -5.81 7.58
C PRO A 210 19.38 -5.71 9.04
N THR A 211 18.53 -4.73 9.32
CA THR A 211 17.93 -4.52 10.63
C THR A 211 16.42 -4.34 10.43
N VAL A 212 15.63 -5.29 10.90
CA VAL A 212 14.17 -5.23 10.78
C VAL A 212 13.62 -4.20 11.75
N VAL A 213 12.97 -3.17 11.21
CA VAL A 213 12.27 -2.12 11.98
C VAL A 213 10.94 -1.84 11.27
N SER A 214 9.85 -1.68 12.03
CA SER A 214 8.55 -1.32 11.46
C SER A 214 8.62 0.05 10.75
N PHE A 215 7.75 0.28 9.75
CA PHE A 215 7.78 1.53 8.99
C PHE A 215 7.50 2.75 9.89
N GLY A 216 6.55 2.63 10.83
CA GLY A 216 6.21 3.71 11.76
C GLY A 216 7.34 4.09 12.72
N GLU A 217 8.30 3.20 12.96
CA GLU A 217 9.46 3.45 13.85
C GLU A 217 10.70 3.93 13.09
N LEU A 218 10.68 3.92 11.74
CA LEU A 218 11.84 4.18 10.91
C LEU A 218 12.46 5.57 11.15
N TYR A 219 11.63 6.62 11.26
CA TYR A 219 12.12 7.98 11.52
C TYR A 219 12.94 8.03 12.84
N SER A 220 12.37 7.49 13.91
CA SER A 220 13.05 7.44 15.21
C SER A 220 14.29 6.55 15.20
N ALA A 221 14.26 5.43 14.47
CA ALA A 221 15.41 4.53 14.35
C ALA A 221 16.59 5.18 13.61
N LEU A 222 16.33 5.98 12.58
CA LEU A 222 17.34 6.81 11.90
C LEU A 222 17.85 7.93 12.80
N GLN A 223 16.94 8.65 13.47
CA GLN A 223 17.27 9.77 14.34
C GLN A 223 18.17 9.35 15.52
N THR A 224 17.90 8.19 16.10
CA THR A 224 18.65 7.66 17.26
C THR A 224 19.85 6.80 16.87
N GLY A 225 20.07 6.54 15.57
CA GLY A 225 21.20 5.72 15.11
C GLY A 225 21.04 4.21 15.37
N VAL A 226 19.82 3.73 15.61
CA VAL A 226 19.52 2.29 15.64
C VAL A 226 19.83 1.67 14.29
N VAL A 227 19.53 2.42 13.21
CA VAL A 227 19.94 2.13 11.83
C VAL A 227 20.71 3.30 11.24
N ASP A 228 21.64 3.01 10.34
CA ASP A 228 22.46 4.01 9.63
C ASP A 228 21.81 4.50 8.35
N ALA A 229 20.97 3.65 7.73
CA ALA A 229 20.38 3.88 6.42
C ALA A 229 19.04 3.14 6.30
N ALA A 230 18.29 3.49 5.27
CA ALA A 230 17.09 2.80 4.83
C ALA A 230 16.92 2.99 3.31
N GLU A 231 15.83 2.48 2.75
CA GLU A 231 15.51 2.65 1.34
C GLU A 231 14.02 2.99 1.17
N GLN A 232 13.72 3.88 0.23
CA GLN A 232 12.36 4.29 -0.12
C GLN A 232 12.32 4.88 -1.52
N PRO A 233 11.13 4.96 -2.14
CA PRO A 233 10.88 5.84 -3.28
C PRO A 233 11.05 7.31 -2.90
N ILE A 234 11.41 8.15 -3.88
CA ILE A 234 11.69 9.57 -3.68
C ILE A 234 10.52 10.32 -3.04
N ALA A 235 9.29 10.05 -3.51
CA ALA A 235 8.09 10.70 -2.97
C ALA A 235 7.85 10.31 -1.50
N ASN A 236 7.97 9.02 -1.17
CA ASN A 236 7.79 8.51 0.18
C ASN A 236 8.88 9.02 1.14
N TYR A 237 10.14 9.09 0.68
CA TYR A 237 11.24 9.65 1.45
C TYR A 237 10.94 11.09 1.91
N LYS A 238 10.43 11.94 1.01
CA LYS A 238 10.07 13.32 1.35
C LYS A 238 8.83 13.40 2.24
N SER A 239 7.73 12.71 1.87
CA SER A 239 6.44 12.82 2.56
C SER A 239 6.49 12.28 4.00
N ASN A 240 7.43 11.38 4.30
CA ASN A 240 7.66 10.87 5.66
C ASN A 240 8.77 11.63 6.42
N ALA A 241 9.17 12.81 5.95
CA ALA A 241 10.16 13.68 6.58
C ALA A 241 11.55 13.06 6.80
N PHE A 242 11.89 11.95 6.12
CA PHE A 242 13.19 11.30 6.28
C PHE A 242 14.39 12.19 5.94
N PRO A 243 14.31 13.19 5.03
CA PRO A 243 15.41 14.13 4.80
C PRO A 243 15.90 14.85 6.06
N GLU A 244 15.06 15.03 7.06
CA GLU A 244 15.41 15.71 8.32
C GLU A 244 16.43 14.91 9.16
N VAL A 245 16.40 13.57 9.05
CA VAL A 245 17.24 12.65 9.85
C VAL A 245 18.25 11.87 9.00
N ALA A 246 18.07 11.85 7.67
CA ALA A 246 18.92 11.12 6.73
C ALA A 246 18.95 11.86 5.38
N ASN A 247 19.80 12.88 5.27
CA ASN A 247 19.80 13.89 4.22
C ASN A 247 20.55 13.48 2.93
N THR A 248 21.10 12.29 2.85
CA THR A 248 21.81 11.80 1.66
C THR A 248 21.00 10.68 1.02
N MET A 249 20.69 10.79 -0.27
CA MET A 249 20.03 9.73 -1.05
C MET A 249 20.89 9.38 -2.26
N ILE A 250 21.10 8.07 -2.50
CA ILE A 250 21.81 7.56 -3.66
C ILE A 250 20.81 6.93 -4.63
N LEU A 251 20.79 7.47 -5.86
CA LEU A 251 19.80 7.09 -6.88
C LEU A 251 20.20 5.78 -7.59
N ASP A 252 20.33 4.71 -6.84
CA ASP A 252 20.67 3.38 -7.32
C ASP A 252 19.52 2.67 -8.05
N GLY A 253 18.27 2.93 -7.63
CA GLY A 253 17.06 2.39 -8.25
C GLY A 253 17.07 0.86 -8.28
N HIS A 254 17.38 0.24 -7.14
CA HIS A 254 17.55 -1.21 -7.02
C HIS A 254 16.26 -1.99 -7.28
N THR A 255 15.10 -1.39 -7.02
CA THR A 255 13.79 -2.03 -7.24
C THR A 255 12.77 -0.97 -7.64
N LEU A 256 11.92 -1.27 -8.63
CA LEU A 256 10.69 -0.50 -8.80
C LEU A 256 9.72 -0.92 -7.69
N GLY A 257 9.18 0.03 -6.96
CA GLY A 257 8.19 -0.22 -5.93
C GLY A 257 6.85 -0.65 -6.52
N ALA A 258 6.75 -1.91 -6.92
CA ALA A 258 5.50 -2.51 -7.33
C ALA A 258 4.58 -2.67 -6.13
N VAL A 259 3.36 -2.17 -6.24
CA VAL A 259 2.34 -2.26 -5.19
C VAL A 259 1.03 -2.77 -5.79
N GLN A 260 0.19 -3.31 -4.93
CA GLN A 260 -1.15 -3.74 -5.30
C GLN A 260 -2.17 -3.36 -4.23
N VAL A 261 -3.38 -3.07 -4.66
CA VAL A 261 -4.52 -2.97 -3.75
C VAL A 261 -5.14 -4.35 -3.65
N ILE A 262 -5.32 -4.82 -2.41
CA ILE A 262 -5.91 -6.11 -2.09
C ILE A 262 -7.22 -5.93 -1.32
N ILE A 263 -8.09 -6.93 -1.39
CA ILE A 263 -9.31 -7.05 -0.60
C ILE A 263 -9.39 -8.45 0.01
N THR A 264 -9.97 -8.59 1.20
CA THR A 264 -10.25 -9.90 1.76
C THR A 264 -11.29 -10.64 0.92
N ASP A 265 -11.14 -11.97 0.78
CA ASP A 265 -12.14 -12.78 0.08
C ASP A 265 -13.50 -12.73 0.79
N GLU A 266 -13.50 -12.55 2.12
CA GLU A 266 -14.72 -12.39 2.90
C GLU A 266 -15.47 -11.11 2.50
N ALA A 267 -14.80 -9.95 2.47
CA ALA A 267 -15.40 -8.68 2.07
C ALA A 267 -15.86 -8.72 0.60
N TRP A 268 -15.02 -9.26 -0.30
CA TRP A 268 -15.35 -9.40 -1.71
C TRP A 268 -16.60 -10.23 -1.96
N ASN A 269 -16.73 -11.36 -1.28
CA ASN A 269 -17.86 -12.29 -1.47
C ASN A 269 -19.17 -11.77 -0.88
N LYS A 270 -19.16 -10.76 0.00
CA LYS A 270 -20.37 -10.08 0.50
C LYS A 270 -20.90 -9.03 -0.46
N LEU A 271 -20.12 -8.60 -1.45
CA LEU A 271 -20.51 -7.61 -2.44
C LEU A 271 -21.41 -8.21 -3.53
N SER A 272 -22.39 -7.43 -4.00
CA SER A 272 -23.14 -7.81 -5.20
C SER A 272 -22.24 -7.77 -6.44
N LYS A 273 -22.68 -8.40 -7.52
CA LYS A 273 -21.93 -8.38 -8.79
C LYS A 273 -21.71 -6.96 -9.30
N GLU A 274 -22.72 -6.10 -9.20
CA GLU A 274 -22.65 -4.69 -9.61
C GLU A 274 -21.64 -3.91 -8.77
N GLN A 275 -21.54 -4.20 -7.47
CA GLN A 275 -20.55 -3.60 -6.58
C GLN A 275 -19.13 -4.08 -6.90
N GLN A 276 -18.96 -5.38 -7.17
CA GLN A 276 -17.69 -5.95 -7.61
C GLN A 276 -17.23 -5.36 -8.94
N ASP A 277 -18.15 -5.18 -9.90
CA ASP A 277 -17.84 -4.56 -11.19
C ASP A 277 -17.46 -3.09 -11.05
N ALA A 278 -18.12 -2.34 -10.14
CA ALA A 278 -17.78 -0.97 -9.84
C ALA A 278 -16.37 -0.85 -9.25
N ILE A 279 -16.01 -1.72 -8.30
CA ILE A 279 -14.66 -1.76 -7.69
C ILE A 279 -13.61 -2.13 -8.75
N THR A 280 -13.87 -3.14 -9.58
CA THR A 280 -12.97 -3.58 -10.64
C THR A 280 -12.70 -2.43 -11.62
N LYS A 281 -13.76 -1.78 -12.10
CA LYS A 281 -13.64 -0.63 -13.01
C LYS A 281 -12.88 0.53 -12.35
N ALA A 282 -13.16 0.83 -11.09
CA ALA A 282 -12.44 1.87 -10.34
C ALA A 282 -10.95 1.54 -10.21
N GLY A 283 -10.59 0.28 -9.98
CA GLY A 283 -9.22 -0.19 -9.93
C GLY A 283 -8.46 -0.02 -11.25
N GLU A 284 -9.11 -0.34 -12.39
CA GLU A 284 -8.53 -0.10 -13.72
C GLU A 284 -8.24 1.38 -13.96
N GLU A 285 -9.16 2.26 -13.56
CA GLU A 285 -8.98 3.72 -13.68
C GLU A 285 -7.90 4.23 -12.72
N ALA A 286 -7.85 3.72 -11.49
CA ALA A 286 -6.83 4.08 -10.51
C ALA A 286 -5.43 3.65 -10.98
N SER A 287 -5.29 2.47 -11.58
CA SER A 287 -4.04 2.01 -12.18
C SER A 287 -3.56 2.95 -13.31
N LYS A 288 -4.46 3.38 -14.21
CA LYS A 288 -4.16 4.36 -15.27
C LYS A 288 -3.78 5.73 -14.68
N TYR A 289 -4.50 6.18 -13.66
CA TYR A 289 -4.22 7.43 -12.94
C TYR A 289 -2.82 7.38 -12.31
N ASN A 290 -2.49 6.31 -11.58
CA ASN A 290 -1.17 6.10 -11.00
C ASN A 290 -0.06 6.25 -12.06
N ARG A 291 -0.18 5.51 -13.18
CA ARG A 291 0.78 5.59 -14.29
C ARG A 291 0.94 7.02 -14.83
N SER A 292 -0.16 7.79 -14.88
CA SER A 292 -0.14 9.14 -15.46
C SER A 292 0.55 10.17 -14.56
N ILE A 293 0.58 9.96 -13.24
CA ILE A 293 1.10 10.94 -12.28
C ILE A 293 2.51 10.62 -11.78
N SER A 294 2.95 9.35 -11.90
CA SER A 294 4.12 8.85 -11.18
C SER A 294 5.41 9.57 -11.58
N GLN A 295 5.69 9.73 -12.88
CA GLN A 295 6.92 10.37 -13.33
C GLN A 295 6.97 11.85 -12.92
N ASP A 296 5.91 12.60 -13.22
CA ASP A 296 5.87 14.04 -12.94
C ASP A 296 5.97 14.31 -11.42
N LYS A 297 5.32 13.48 -10.61
CA LYS A 297 5.38 13.59 -9.14
C LYS A 297 6.79 13.32 -8.64
N GLU A 298 7.45 12.26 -9.12
CA GLU A 298 8.82 11.91 -8.72
C GLU A 298 9.80 13.01 -9.13
N ASP A 299 9.75 13.49 -10.38
CA ASP A 299 10.63 14.55 -10.89
C ASP A 299 10.47 15.85 -10.09
N LYS A 300 9.22 16.22 -9.79
CA LYS A 300 8.91 17.38 -8.96
C LYS A 300 9.50 17.25 -7.56
N VAL A 301 9.28 16.11 -6.90
CA VAL A 301 9.78 15.88 -5.53
C VAL A 301 11.31 15.85 -5.51
N LEU A 302 11.95 15.22 -6.51
CA LEU A 302 13.41 15.22 -6.62
C LEU A 302 13.99 16.64 -6.77
N ALA A 303 13.34 17.48 -7.58
CA ALA A 303 13.74 18.89 -7.72
C ALA A 303 13.57 19.66 -6.38
N GLU A 304 12.50 19.44 -5.66
CA GLU A 304 12.25 20.04 -4.35
C GLU A 304 13.29 19.60 -3.31
N LEU A 305 13.69 18.31 -3.28
CA LEU A 305 14.73 17.80 -2.40
C LEU A 305 16.10 18.43 -2.71
N LYS A 306 16.47 18.54 -4.00
CA LYS A 306 17.70 19.22 -4.43
C LYS A 306 17.70 20.70 -4.01
N ALA A 307 16.56 21.38 -4.18
CA ALA A 307 16.42 22.80 -3.78
C ALA A 307 16.47 23.00 -2.25
N ALA A 308 16.01 22.01 -1.48
CA ALA A 308 16.09 21.99 -0.02
C ALA A 308 17.49 21.64 0.52
N GLY A 309 18.47 21.34 -0.36
CA GLY A 309 19.85 21.03 0.03
C GLY A 309 20.09 19.57 0.41
N CYS A 310 19.20 18.64 0.02
CA CYS A 310 19.48 17.22 0.15
C CYS A 310 20.66 16.82 -0.76
N ASN A 311 21.55 15.99 -0.25
CA ASN A 311 22.66 15.44 -0.98
C ASN A 311 22.16 14.28 -1.86
N ILE A 312 22.00 14.52 -3.16
CA ILE A 312 21.54 13.53 -4.12
C ILE A 312 22.73 12.99 -4.90
N VAL A 313 23.03 11.72 -4.71
CA VAL A 313 24.15 11.01 -5.37
C VAL A 313 23.60 10.21 -6.56
N GLU A 314 24.00 10.59 -7.77
CA GLU A 314 23.56 9.90 -8.99
C GLU A 314 24.45 8.66 -9.27
N VAL A 315 23.82 7.53 -9.56
CA VAL A 315 24.48 6.27 -9.95
C VAL A 315 24.42 6.15 -11.47
N LYS A 316 25.55 6.41 -12.14
CA LYS A 316 25.64 6.31 -13.61
C LYS A 316 25.82 4.86 -14.09
N ASP A 317 26.58 4.05 -13.36
CA ASP A 317 26.80 2.63 -13.65
C ASP A 317 26.18 1.78 -12.54
N LYS A 318 25.13 1.04 -12.87
CA LYS A 318 24.43 0.14 -11.96
C LYS A 318 25.03 -1.28 -11.92
N THR A 319 26.02 -1.57 -12.79
CA THR A 319 26.62 -2.91 -12.89
C THR A 319 27.19 -3.43 -11.56
N PRO A 320 27.92 -2.64 -10.76
CA PRO A 320 28.41 -3.10 -9.47
C PRO A 320 27.27 -3.48 -8.50
N TRP A 321 26.19 -2.71 -8.52
CA TRP A 321 25.00 -2.93 -7.69
C TRP A 321 24.26 -4.21 -8.11
N GLN A 322 24.05 -4.41 -9.41
CA GLN A 322 23.43 -5.62 -9.96
C GLN A 322 24.24 -6.88 -9.63
N ASN A 323 25.56 -6.80 -9.76
CA ASN A 323 26.45 -7.92 -9.45
C ASN A 323 26.42 -8.28 -7.96
N ALA A 324 26.37 -7.29 -7.07
CA ALA A 324 26.32 -7.51 -5.62
C ALA A 324 25.07 -8.28 -5.18
N VAL A 325 23.94 -8.12 -5.87
CA VAL A 325 22.66 -8.75 -5.50
C VAL A 325 22.24 -9.91 -6.42
N LYS A 326 23.10 -10.28 -7.35
CA LYS A 326 22.83 -11.35 -8.34
C LYS A 326 22.43 -12.67 -7.67
N SER A 327 23.12 -13.06 -6.61
CA SER A 327 22.84 -14.29 -5.86
C SER A 327 21.46 -14.27 -5.18
N VAL A 328 20.95 -13.10 -4.82
CA VAL A 328 19.60 -12.93 -4.26
C VAL A 328 18.55 -13.28 -5.32
N VAL A 329 18.72 -12.76 -6.53
CA VAL A 329 17.82 -13.07 -7.66
C VAL A 329 17.89 -14.56 -7.98
N GLU A 330 19.10 -15.12 -8.22
CA GLU A 330 19.30 -16.53 -8.57
C GLU A 330 18.73 -17.50 -7.53
N LYS A 331 18.82 -17.17 -6.24
CA LYS A 331 18.25 -17.97 -5.16
C LYS A 331 16.73 -18.00 -5.19
N ASN A 332 16.11 -16.84 -5.43
CA ASN A 332 14.68 -16.64 -5.23
C ASN A 332 13.84 -16.94 -6.48
N ILE A 333 14.45 -17.08 -7.66
CA ILE A 333 13.74 -17.49 -8.88
C ILE A 333 13.68 -19.03 -9.03
N LYS A 334 14.34 -19.80 -8.17
CA LYS A 334 14.39 -21.27 -8.27
C LYS A 334 12.99 -21.88 -8.29
N GLY A 335 12.73 -22.66 -9.36
CA GLY A 335 11.42 -23.26 -9.63
C GLY A 335 10.41 -22.31 -10.29
N GLN A 336 10.78 -21.06 -10.54
CA GLN A 336 9.98 -20.05 -11.22
C GLN A 336 10.78 -19.30 -12.32
N GLU A 337 11.88 -19.90 -12.79
CA GLU A 337 12.80 -19.27 -13.75
C GLU A 337 12.09 -18.86 -15.05
N ASP A 338 11.22 -19.73 -15.58
CA ASP A 338 10.46 -19.44 -16.80
C ASP A 338 9.49 -18.27 -16.59
N LEU A 339 8.86 -18.20 -15.41
CA LEU A 339 7.94 -17.15 -15.05
C LEU A 339 8.68 -15.80 -14.91
N TYR A 340 9.81 -15.81 -14.21
CA TYR A 340 10.67 -14.65 -14.07
C TYR A 340 11.19 -14.17 -15.43
N ASN A 341 11.64 -15.09 -16.30
CA ASN A 341 12.09 -14.77 -17.65
C ASN A 341 10.99 -14.16 -18.51
N LYS A 342 9.73 -14.58 -18.35
CA LYS A 342 8.58 -13.91 -19.02
C LYS A 342 8.48 -12.46 -18.60
N ILE A 343 8.59 -12.16 -17.29
CA ILE A 343 8.52 -10.78 -16.77
C ILE A 343 9.66 -9.94 -17.35
N VAL A 344 10.91 -10.37 -17.18
CA VAL A 344 12.09 -9.56 -17.58
C VAL A 344 12.20 -9.37 -19.10
N ASN A 345 11.52 -10.19 -19.90
CA ASN A 345 11.47 -10.07 -21.36
C ASN A 345 10.31 -9.20 -21.89
N MET A 346 9.47 -8.65 -21.03
CA MET A 346 8.39 -7.71 -21.40
C MET A 346 8.90 -6.27 -21.66
N LYS A 347 10.21 -6.06 -21.77
CA LYS A 347 10.85 -4.73 -21.95
C LYS A 347 10.28 -3.92 -23.09
#